data_5ad7f6a272391b2d3b2b0081ded47e13
#
_entry.id   5ad7f6a272391b2d3b2b0081ded47e13
#
_cell.length_a   1.000
_cell.length_b   1.000
_cell.length_c   1.000
_cell.angle_alpha   90.00
_cell.angle_beta   90.00
_cell.angle_gamma   90.00
#
_symmetry.space_group_name_H-M   'P 1'
#
loop_
_entity.id
_entity.type
_entity.pdbx_description
1 polymer ?
#
loop_
_entity_poly.entity_id
_entity_poly.type
_entity_poly.pdbx_seq_one_letter_code
_entity_poly.pdbx_strand_id
1 'polypeptide(L)'
;VKKENDKWFVKTNNGTSFLTPNVIIAGGVGSFEPRKFAPKECEKFENKFLFYSVRNKKIFEGKTVSIFGGGDSALDWAVELSKNSKVNLIHRRDEFRGAQATVDKMQDLAKSGNINLLTKFQLSNIKGSDSLKSIEIKHDDGETKNLETDYVLGFFGLIMQLGPIAN
;
A
#
# COMPACT_ATOMS: atom_id res chain seq x y z
N VAL A 1 2.01 -26.33 -16.11
CA VAL A 1 2.05 -27.68 -15.49
C VAL A 1 0.99 -28.52 -16.14
N LYS A 2 1.32 -29.74 -16.57
CA LYS A 2 0.37 -30.69 -17.18
C LYS A 2 0.61 -32.09 -16.61
N LYS A 3 -0.45 -32.89 -16.49
CA LYS A 3 -0.33 -34.30 -16.10
C LYS A 3 -0.22 -35.15 -17.37
N GLU A 4 0.81 -36.01 -17.45
CA GLU A 4 1.08 -36.92 -18.59
C GLU A 4 1.49 -38.29 -18.03
N ASN A 5 0.70 -39.31 -18.31
CA ASN A 5 0.99 -40.72 -17.96
C ASN A 5 1.47 -40.88 -16.50
N ASP A 6 0.64 -40.46 -15.54
CA ASP A 6 0.92 -40.48 -14.09
C ASP A 6 2.12 -39.65 -13.59
N LYS A 7 2.71 -38.85 -14.46
CA LYS A 7 3.75 -37.88 -14.13
C LYS A 7 3.30 -36.47 -14.43
N TRP A 8 3.95 -35.50 -13.78
CA TRP A 8 3.75 -34.08 -14.02
C TRP A 8 4.83 -33.54 -14.95
N PHE A 9 4.43 -33.00 -16.10
CA PHE A 9 5.30 -32.21 -16.94
C PHE A 9 5.23 -30.73 -16.51
N VAL A 10 6.38 -30.20 -16.08
CA VAL A 10 6.53 -28.82 -15.64
C VAL A 10 7.46 -28.10 -16.59
N LYS A 11 7.01 -27.02 -17.22
CA LYS A 11 7.86 -26.13 -18.03
C LYS A 11 7.93 -24.76 -17.40
N THR A 12 9.14 -24.24 -17.22
CA THR A 12 9.39 -22.91 -16.68
C THR A 12 9.42 -21.86 -17.80
N ASN A 13 9.31 -20.59 -17.46
CA ASN A 13 9.37 -19.46 -18.41
C ASN A 13 10.76 -19.28 -19.03
N ASN A 14 11.82 -19.77 -18.39
CA ASN A 14 13.18 -19.78 -18.96
C ASN A 14 13.47 -20.99 -19.87
N GLY A 15 12.45 -21.81 -20.18
CA GLY A 15 12.55 -22.93 -21.09
C GLY A 15 12.94 -24.27 -20.48
N THR A 16 13.31 -24.32 -19.20
CA THR A 16 13.63 -25.59 -18.51
C THR A 16 12.36 -26.43 -18.33
N SER A 17 12.48 -27.74 -18.58
CA SER A 17 11.36 -28.69 -18.44
C SER A 17 11.73 -29.82 -17.49
N PHE A 18 10.74 -30.28 -16.72
CA PHE A 18 10.88 -31.39 -15.78
C PHE A 18 9.75 -32.38 -16.00
N LEU A 19 10.05 -33.66 -15.84
CA LEU A 19 9.07 -34.74 -15.75
C LEU A 19 9.24 -35.43 -14.41
N THR A 20 8.24 -35.32 -13.54
CA THR A 20 8.33 -35.76 -12.14
C THR A 20 7.05 -36.46 -11.69
N PRO A 21 7.14 -37.48 -10.81
CA PRO A 21 5.94 -38.09 -10.25
C PRO A 21 5.18 -37.18 -9.27
N ASN A 22 5.89 -36.24 -8.61
CA ASN A 22 5.29 -35.35 -7.63
C ASN A 22 5.73 -33.90 -7.81
N VAL A 23 4.82 -32.96 -7.57
CA VAL A 23 5.09 -31.51 -7.55
C VAL A 23 4.67 -30.98 -6.19
N ILE A 24 5.58 -30.31 -5.51
CA ILE A 24 5.31 -29.63 -4.22
C ILE A 24 5.11 -28.15 -4.53
N ILE A 25 3.92 -27.63 -4.27
CA ILE A 25 3.60 -26.21 -4.42
C ILE A 25 3.90 -25.50 -3.10
N ALA A 26 4.95 -24.68 -3.10
CA ALA A 26 5.40 -23.90 -1.95
C ALA A 26 5.43 -22.39 -2.29
N GLY A 27 4.49 -21.94 -3.10
CA GLY A 27 4.41 -20.58 -3.67
C GLY A 27 3.90 -19.50 -2.70
N GLY A 28 3.58 -19.86 -1.45
CA GLY A 28 2.99 -18.93 -0.48
C GLY A 28 1.73 -18.28 -1.05
N VAL A 29 1.67 -16.94 -1.01
CA VAL A 29 0.56 -16.15 -1.58
C VAL A 29 0.76 -15.79 -3.06
N GLY A 30 1.77 -16.36 -3.71
CA GLY A 30 2.13 -16.06 -5.10
C GLY A 30 2.95 -14.77 -5.26
N SER A 31 2.79 -14.07 -6.38
CA SER A 31 3.42 -12.77 -6.57
C SER A 31 2.74 -11.70 -5.72
N PHE A 32 3.57 -10.86 -5.08
CA PHE A 32 3.10 -9.76 -4.26
C PHE A 32 2.86 -8.53 -5.13
N GLU A 33 1.61 -8.27 -5.47
CA GLU A 33 1.24 -7.00 -6.09
C GLU A 33 0.45 -6.17 -5.07
N PRO A 34 0.89 -4.94 -4.77
CA PRO A 34 0.12 -4.04 -3.92
C PRO A 34 -1.18 -3.67 -4.61
N ARG A 35 -2.25 -3.55 -3.83
CA ARG A 35 -3.48 -2.93 -4.34
C ARG A 35 -3.18 -1.47 -4.62
N LYS A 36 -3.48 -1.04 -5.85
CA LYS A 36 -3.23 0.32 -6.31
C LYS A 36 -4.36 1.27 -5.95
N PHE A 37 -4.05 2.56 -5.99
CA PHE A 37 -5.06 3.61 -5.93
C PHE A 37 -5.97 3.55 -7.17
N ALA A 38 -7.24 3.94 -7.00
CA ALA A 38 -8.21 3.92 -8.08
C ALA A 38 -7.99 5.00 -9.16
N PRO A 39 -7.59 6.25 -8.85
CA PRO A 39 -7.34 7.26 -9.87
C PRO A 39 -6.14 6.90 -10.74
N LYS A 40 -6.34 6.86 -12.08
CA LYS A 40 -5.28 6.54 -13.06
C LYS A 40 -4.12 7.54 -13.02
N GLU A 41 -4.38 8.77 -12.65
CA GLU A 41 -3.41 9.85 -12.50
C GLU A 41 -2.29 9.49 -11.50
N CYS A 42 -2.54 8.55 -10.59
CA CYS A 42 -1.54 8.05 -9.65
C CYS A 42 -0.36 7.37 -10.33
N GLU A 43 -0.57 6.74 -11.50
CA GLU A 43 0.47 5.97 -12.20
C GLU A 43 1.71 6.82 -12.55
N LYS A 44 1.52 8.08 -12.92
CA LYS A 44 2.64 8.99 -13.26
C LYS A 44 3.54 9.33 -12.07
N PHE A 45 3.04 9.17 -10.84
CA PHE A 45 3.77 9.45 -9.60
C PHE A 45 4.35 8.19 -8.96
N GLU A 46 3.95 6.98 -9.41
CA GLU A 46 4.46 5.72 -8.86
C GLU A 46 5.98 5.64 -8.92
N ASN A 47 6.57 5.12 -7.85
CA ASN A 47 8.01 4.97 -7.65
C ASN A 47 8.84 6.27 -7.64
N LYS A 48 8.18 7.45 -7.68
CA LYS A 48 8.82 8.76 -7.54
C LYS A 48 8.31 9.52 -6.33
N PHE A 49 7.00 9.68 -6.23
CA PHE A 49 6.31 10.42 -5.15
C PHE A 49 5.20 9.60 -4.51
N LEU A 50 4.77 8.51 -5.15
CA LEU A 50 3.78 7.58 -4.66
C LEU A 50 4.40 6.19 -4.54
N PHE A 51 4.30 5.59 -3.34
CA PHE A 51 4.89 4.29 -3.04
C PHE A 51 3.89 3.38 -2.35
N TYR A 52 4.03 2.08 -2.57
CA TYR A 52 3.28 1.02 -1.91
C TYR A 52 4.16 0.23 -0.91
N SER A 53 5.42 0.60 -0.79
CA SER A 53 6.38 0.07 0.17
C SER A 53 7.45 1.11 0.47
N VAL A 54 7.96 1.13 1.69
CA VAL A 54 9.04 2.04 2.08
C VAL A 54 10.36 1.27 2.09
N ARG A 55 11.29 1.68 1.21
CA ARG A 55 12.65 1.13 1.16
C ARG A 55 13.68 2.02 1.85
N ASN A 56 13.45 3.32 1.82
CA ASN A 56 14.34 4.31 2.44
C ASN A 56 13.48 5.41 3.07
N LYS A 57 13.41 5.43 4.40
CA LYS A 57 12.60 6.41 5.14
C LYS A 57 13.19 7.83 5.12
N LYS A 58 14.50 7.99 4.87
CA LYS A 58 15.16 9.29 4.90
C LYS A 58 14.62 10.27 3.85
N ILE A 59 14.06 9.78 2.74
CA ILE A 59 13.49 10.65 1.69
C ILE A 59 12.28 11.44 2.18
N PHE A 60 11.66 11.04 3.28
CA PHE A 60 10.47 11.67 3.84
C PHE A 60 10.79 12.70 4.93
N GLU A 61 12.04 12.78 5.42
CA GLU A 61 12.44 13.69 6.49
C GLU A 61 12.16 15.15 6.11
N GLY A 62 11.48 15.88 7.01
CA GLY A 62 11.07 17.28 6.79
C GLY A 62 9.96 17.47 5.74
N LYS A 63 9.35 16.39 5.24
CA LYS A 63 8.33 16.40 4.19
C LYS A 63 6.93 16.20 4.75
N THR A 64 5.94 16.55 3.95
CA THR A 64 4.55 16.20 4.20
C THR A 64 4.21 14.89 3.50
N VAL A 65 3.80 13.88 4.26
CA VAL A 65 3.51 12.54 3.77
C VAL A 65 2.07 12.16 4.04
N SER A 66 1.33 11.82 3.00
CA SER A 66 -0.04 11.34 3.12
C SER A 66 -0.07 9.81 3.01
N ILE A 67 -0.46 9.14 4.10
CA ILE A 67 -0.46 7.68 4.25
C ILE A 67 -1.89 7.19 4.19
N PHE A 68 -2.17 6.25 3.29
CA PHE A 68 -3.48 5.63 3.11
C PHE A 68 -3.46 4.18 3.59
N GLY A 69 -4.35 3.87 4.52
CA GLY A 69 -4.53 2.53 5.07
C GLY A 69 -4.98 2.55 6.53
N GLY A 70 -5.27 1.38 7.08
CA GLY A 70 -5.73 1.22 8.47
C GLY A 70 -5.32 -0.12 9.09
N GLY A 71 -4.38 -0.83 8.44
CA GLY A 71 -3.72 -2.02 8.99
C GLY A 71 -2.34 -1.70 9.55
N ASP A 72 -1.66 -2.73 10.07
CA ASP A 72 -0.35 -2.60 10.76
C ASP A 72 0.64 -1.74 9.98
N SER A 73 0.87 -2.04 8.69
CA SER A 73 1.85 -1.29 7.89
C SER A 73 1.56 0.21 7.81
N ALA A 74 0.28 0.61 7.67
CA ALA A 74 -0.08 2.03 7.60
C ALA A 74 0.15 2.72 8.94
N LEU A 75 -0.23 2.07 10.03
CA LEU A 75 -0.10 2.61 11.39
C LEU A 75 1.35 2.69 11.84
N ASP A 76 2.14 1.64 11.60
CA ASP A 76 3.56 1.62 11.94
C ASP A 76 4.33 2.72 11.21
N TRP A 77 4.08 2.90 9.90
CA TRP A 77 4.70 3.97 9.14
C TRP A 77 4.21 5.36 9.53
N ALA A 78 2.93 5.53 9.89
CA ALA A 78 2.42 6.81 10.38
C ALA A 78 3.10 7.21 11.70
N VAL A 79 3.22 6.27 12.64
CA VAL A 79 3.92 6.47 13.92
C VAL A 79 5.41 6.72 13.71
N GLU A 80 6.06 5.97 12.81
CA GLU A 80 7.50 6.13 12.58
C GLU A 80 7.83 7.46 11.91
N LEU A 81 7.10 7.82 10.84
CA LEU A 81 7.37 9.03 10.08
C LEU A 81 6.95 10.31 10.81
N SER A 82 5.97 10.26 11.71
CA SER A 82 5.55 11.43 12.51
C SER A 82 6.65 12.02 13.38
N LYS A 83 7.75 11.29 13.62
CA LYS A 83 8.91 11.76 14.37
C LYS A 83 9.68 12.88 13.64
N ASN A 84 9.72 12.83 12.30
CA ASN A 84 10.56 13.73 11.50
C ASN A 84 9.85 14.29 10.25
N SER A 85 8.55 14.08 10.13
CA SER A 85 7.73 14.46 8.96
C SER A 85 6.34 14.91 9.41
N LYS A 86 5.68 15.73 8.59
CA LYS A 86 4.25 15.99 8.76
C LYS A 86 3.47 14.83 8.17
N VAL A 87 2.62 14.19 8.95
CA VAL A 87 1.89 12.99 8.52
C VAL A 87 0.39 13.26 8.49
N ASN A 88 -0.22 13.02 7.32
CA ASN A 88 -1.65 12.84 7.17
C ASN A 88 -1.92 11.33 7.10
N LEU A 89 -2.65 10.78 8.06
CA LEU A 89 -3.12 9.40 8.02
C LEU A 89 -4.57 9.37 7.57
N ILE A 90 -4.79 8.81 6.39
CA ILE A 90 -6.11 8.77 5.75
C ILE A 90 -6.61 7.33 5.74
N HIS A 91 -7.78 7.09 6.32
CA HIS A 91 -8.42 5.80 6.35
C HIS A 91 -9.88 5.89 5.92
N ARG A 92 -10.34 4.89 5.13
CA ARG A 92 -11.71 4.84 4.61
C ARG A 92 -12.78 4.42 5.65
N ARG A 93 -12.38 4.07 6.87
CA ARG A 93 -13.26 3.64 7.96
C ARG A 93 -12.88 4.35 9.25
N ASP A 94 -13.72 4.23 10.27
CA ASP A 94 -13.38 4.69 11.63
C ASP A 94 -12.55 3.65 12.39
N GLU A 95 -12.69 2.37 12.05
CA GLU A 95 -12.05 1.26 12.73
C GLU A 95 -10.73 0.87 12.06
N PHE A 96 -9.71 0.69 12.87
CA PHE A 96 -8.38 0.23 12.46
C PHE A 96 -8.22 -1.27 12.68
N ARG A 97 -7.40 -1.93 11.83
CA ARG A 97 -7.14 -3.38 11.90
C ARG A 97 -5.71 -3.72 12.31
N GLY A 98 -4.97 -2.75 12.80
CA GLY A 98 -3.62 -2.96 13.32
C GLY A 98 -3.61 -3.48 14.75
N ALA A 99 -2.43 -3.86 15.25
CA ALA A 99 -2.24 -4.23 16.64
C ALA A 99 -2.70 -3.11 17.57
N GLN A 100 -3.44 -3.45 18.63
CA GLN A 100 -4.07 -2.45 19.52
C GLN A 100 -3.06 -1.44 20.06
N ALA A 101 -1.89 -1.90 20.47
CA ALA A 101 -0.84 -1.02 20.97
C ALA A 101 -0.36 0.03 19.95
N THR A 102 -0.32 -0.31 18.65
CA THR A 102 0.01 0.64 17.58
C THR A 102 -1.16 1.60 17.32
N VAL A 103 -2.39 1.10 17.37
CA VAL A 103 -3.60 1.94 17.25
C VAL A 103 -3.63 2.99 18.35
N ASP A 104 -3.44 2.60 19.62
CA ASP A 104 -3.44 3.49 20.77
C ASP A 104 -2.37 4.58 20.64
N LYS A 105 -1.15 4.18 20.27
CA LYS A 105 -0.03 5.11 20.04
C LYS A 105 -0.32 6.10 18.93
N MET A 106 -0.87 5.64 17.82
CA MET A 106 -1.27 6.49 16.68
C MET A 106 -2.35 7.48 17.10
N GLN A 107 -3.35 7.04 17.86
CA GLN A 107 -4.42 7.91 18.37
C GLN A 107 -3.88 8.98 19.31
N ASP A 108 -2.93 8.66 20.18
CA ASP A 108 -2.29 9.64 21.07
C ASP A 108 -1.48 10.68 20.29
N LEU A 109 -0.78 10.24 19.22
CA LEU A 109 -0.09 11.15 18.31
C LEU A 109 -1.07 12.03 17.52
N ALA A 110 -2.24 11.51 17.18
CA ALA A 110 -3.29 12.29 16.53
C ALA A 110 -3.89 13.34 17.50
N LYS A 111 -4.19 12.95 18.75
CA LYS A 111 -4.69 13.88 19.80
C LYS A 111 -3.69 15.00 20.10
N SER A 112 -2.38 14.71 20.07
CA SER A 112 -1.32 15.70 20.28
C SER A 112 -0.98 16.54 19.04
N GLY A 113 -1.65 16.29 17.91
CA GLY A 113 -1.43 17.04 16.65
C GLY A 113 -0.19 16.64 15.85
N ASN A 114 0.52 15.56 16.24
CA ASN A 114 1.68 15.05 15.51
C ASN A 114 1.27 14.25 14.26
N ILE A 115 0.04 13.73 14.24
CA ILE A 115 -0.55 13.06 13.07
C ILE A 115 -1.90 13.74 12.79
N ASN A 116 -2.11 14.17 11.56
CA ASN A 116 -3.42 14.62 11.09
C ASN A 116 -4.22 13.39 10.65
N LEU A 117 -5.15 12.95 11.52
CA LEU A 117 -5.97 11.76 11.28
C LEU A 117 -7.26 12.12 10.56
N LEU A 118 -7.53 11.46 9.45
CA LEU A 118 -8.66 11.65 8.56
C LEU A 118 -9.34 10.31 8.28
N THR A 119 -10.41 10.01 9.01
CA THR A 119 -11.22 8.80 8.81
C THR A 119 -12.36 9.05 7.84
N LYS A 120 -12.90 7.98 7.23
CA LYS A 120 -13.95 7.97 6.18
C LYS A 120 -13.58 8.70 4.89
N PHE A 121 -12.28 8.95 4.67
CA PHE A 121 -11.77 9.57 3.46
C PHE A 121 -11.07 8.57 2.55
N GLN A 122 -11.19 8.80 1.25
CA GLN A 122 -10.48 8.08 0.18
C GLN A 122 -9.86 9.09 -0.79
N LEU A 123 -8.78 8.67 -1.47
CA LEU A 123 -8.18 9.48 -2.52
C LEU A 123 -9.14 9.61 -3.71
N SER A 124 -9.48 10.84 -4.07
CA SER A 124 -10.30 11.13 -5.26
C SER A 124 -9.45 11.66 -6.42
N ASN A 125 -8.41 12.43 -6.13
CA ASN A 125 -7.52 12.96 -7.17
C ASN A 125 -6.11 13.22 -6.63
N ILE A 126 -5.14 13.33 -7.56
CA ILE A 126 -3.74 13.63 -7.26
C ILE A 126 -3.23 14.67 -8.25
N LYS A 127 -2.58 15.74 -7.77
CA LYS A 127 -2.21 16.91 -8.56
C LYS A 127 -0.72 17.21 -8.50
N GLY A 128 -0.15 17.51 -9.65
CA GLY A 128 1.26 17.88 -9.83
C GLY A 128 1.69 17.67 -11.28
N SER A 129 2.83 18.22 -11.65
CA SER A 129 3.47 18.00 -12.97
C SER A 129 4.75 17.17 -12.82
N ASP A 130 5.87 17.82 -12.56
CA ASP A 130 7.18 17.16 -12.36
C ASP A 130 7.37 16.64 -10.94
N SER A 131 6.60 17.18 -10.00
CA SER A 131 6.53 16.73 -8.61
C SER A 131 5.07 16.69 -8.15
N LEU A 132 4.83 15.90 -7.12
CA LEU A 132 3.56 15.90 -6.42
C LEU A 132 3.39 17.24 -5.68
N LYS A 133 2.21 17.81 -5.69
CA LYS A 133 1.87 19.07 -5.01
C LYS A 133 0.77 18.89 -3.98
N SER A 134 -0.29 18.19 -4.36
CA SER A 134 -1.44 18.00 -3.48
C SER A 134 -2.24 16.77 -3.89
N ILE A 135 -3.05 16.33 -2.97
CA ILE A 135 -4.08 15.31 -3.19
C ILE A 135 -5.45 15.90 -2.84
N GLU A 136 -6.46 15.38 -3.49
CA GLU A 136 -7.85 15.58 -3.11
C GLU A 136 -8.38 14.29 -2.52
N ILE A 137 -8.98 14.40 -1.33
CA ILE A 137 -9.63 13.29 -0.66
C ILE A 137 -11.12 13.58 -0.55
N LYS A 138 -11.93 12.51 -0.63
CA LYS A 138 -13.37 12.57 -0.54
C LYS A 138 -13.86 11.75 0.64
N HIS A 139 -14.68 12.36 1.48
CA HIS A 139 -15.38 11.70 2.58
C HIS A 139 -16.62 10.95 2.07
N ASP A 140 -17.08 9.97 2.85
CA ASP A 140 -18.23 9.13 2.49
C ASP A 140 -19.55 9.94 2.36
N ASP A 141 -19.68 11.09 3.05
CA ASP A 141 -20.82 12.01 2.93
C ASP A 141 -20.75 12.97 1.73
N GLY A 142 -19.62 12.93 0.98
CA GLY A 142 -19.40 13.73 -0.21
C GLY A 142 -18.50 14.97 -0.01
N GLU A 143 -18.13 15.31 1.24
CA GLU A 143 -17.17 16.38 1.51
C GLU A 143 -15.83 16.09 0.81
N THR A 144 -15.21 17.14 0.24
CA THR A 144 -13.87 17.03 -0.36
C THR A 144 -12.88 17.93 0.35
N LYS A 145 -11.65 17.45 0.53
CA LYS A 145 -10.54 18.22 1.09
C LYS A 145 -9.33 18.15 0.18
N ASN A 146 -8.63 19.28 0.02
CA ASN A 146 -7.33 19.31 -0.63
C ASN A 146 -6.24 19.36 0.45
N LEU A 147 -5.25 18.48 0.32
CA LEU A 147 -4.11 18.40 1.21
C LEU A 147 -2.82 18.61 0.40
N GLU A 148 -2.02 19.59 0.79
CA GLU A 148 -0.65 19.68 0.29
C GLU A 148 0.15 18.47 0.77
N THR A 149 0.91 17.84 -0.13
CA THR A 149 1.70 16.66 0.20
C THR A 149 2.86 16.49 -0.77
N ASP A 150 4.01 16.11 -0.24
CA ASP A 150 5.20 15.79 -1.05
C ASP A 150 5.19 14.34 -1.49
N TYR A 151 4.66 13.44 -0.65
CA TYR A 151 4.67 12.00 -0.89
C TYR A 151 3.34 11.35 -0.49
N VAL A 152 3.01 10.28 -1.19
CA VAL A 152 1.85 9.43 -0.90
C VAL A 152 2.31 8.00 -0.68
N LEU A 153 1.82 7.38 0.39
CA LEU A 153 2.03 5.96 0.70
C LEU A 153 0.70 5.23 0.72
N GLY A 154 0.60 4.11 0.00
CA GLY A 154 -0.61 3.28 -0.06
C GLY A 154 -0.40 1.91 0.55
N PHE A 155 -1.06 1.62 1.68
CA PHE A 155 -0.99 0.34 2.38
C PHE A 155 -2.37 -0.33 2.43
N PHE A 156 -2.83 -0.82 1.27
CA PHE A 156 -4.16 -1.46 1.12
C PHE A 156 -4.12 -2.98 1.20
N GLY A 157 -2.98 -3.56 1.54
CA GLY A 157 -2.71 -4.99 1.47
C GLY A 157 -2.29 -5.42 0.05
N LEU A 158 -2.12 -6.73 -0.08
CA LEU A 158 -1.59 -7.35 -1.28
C LEU A 158 -2.72 -8.07 -2.04
N ILE A 159 -2.56 -8.15 -3.35
CA ILE A 159 -3.34 -9.04 -4.19
C ILE A 159 -2.54 -10.34 -4.30
N MET A 160 -3.16 -11.45 -3.94
CA MET A 160 -2.59 -12.78 -4.15
C MET A 160 -2.76 -13.16 -5.62
N GLN A 161 -1.66 -13.42 -6.30
CA GLN A 161 -1.67 -13.96 -7.65
C GLN A 161 -0.87 -15.27 -7.68
N LEU A 162 -1.57 -16.38 -7.68
CA LEU A 162 -0.96 -17.70 -7.76
C LEU A 162 -0.43 -18.02 -9.16
N GLY A 163 -0.72 -17.15 -10.14
CA GLY A 163 -0.27 -17.33 -11.51
C GLY A 163 -0.72 -18.66 -12.13
N PRO A 164 0.19 -19.43 -12.79
CA PRO A 164 -0.16 -20.70 -13.44
C PRO A 164 -0.65 -21.79 -12.50
N ILE A 165 -0.60 -21.57 -11.18
CA ILE A 165 -1.01 -22.54 -10.14
C ILE A 165 -2.47 -22.30 -9.70
N ALA A 166 -3.07 -21.20 -10.12
CA ALA A 166 -4.44 -20.83 -9.75
C ALA A 166 -5.53 -21.62 -10.50
N ASN A 167 -5.17 -22.36 -11.59
CA ASN A 167 -6.07 -23.11 -12.46
C ASN A 167 -5.74 -24.60 -12.45
#